data_5c8bf7928042191189e2245e94a6c828
#
_entry.id   5c8bf7928042191189e2245e94a6c828
#
_cell.length_a   1.000
_cell.length_b   1.000
_cell.length_c   1.000
_cell.angle_alpha   90.00
_cell.angle_beta   90.00
_cell.angle_gamma   90.00
#
_symmetry.space_group_name_H-M   'P 1'
#
loop_
_entity.id
_entity.type
_entity.pdbx_description
1 polymer ?
#
loop_
_entity_poly.entity_id
_entity_poly.type
_entity_poly.pdbx_seq_one_letter_code
_entity_poly.pdbx_strand_id
1 'polypeptide(L)'
;MFKKLMLVATASAALIALFSVAKVNPTDTNAVSATQMQNQAMPATKQLETVVLGAGCFWGAEKRYAAIPGVLDAVSGYADGKGIAPRYEVITQAKYRQDPNNFAEVVQVTFNPTVVSLETLLQKYFETHDPTQLNRQGNDIGTQYRSTILTTTVQQQAIAERVKAQYQGLLTLAGYGEITTKIKTLSEFYPAEDYHQDYLVKNPDGYCPDHSTGVKFQTQPAKPATDNSALMQGKHIVVINAEDYCPYCEKFKKDVSNQYKGQIPMHQRLASELNGLSLKTPTFATPTILFLENGTEVFGHQGYLNRDEFYHALGRWQLGDSEAFNVAFDEGTDGRFCKQYEIFKNTPDGVFVDKLSGAPLFDTRDRFDSGTGWLSFTNTVKDAVIEKADNRYGMQRVEIRSKSSGIHLGHVFPDGPNGMPRYCINATVLDFVPRTQLK
;
A
#
# COMPACT_ATOMS: atom_id res chain seq x y z
N MET A 1 -25.85 15.44 -56.70
CA MET A 1 -27.28 15.66 -56.32
C MET A 1 -27.29 15.76 -54.80
N PHE A 2 -27.28 16.92 -54.31
CA PHE A 2 -28.27 17.82 -53.77
C PHE A 2 -29.04 17.30 -52.56
N LYS A 3 -28.73 17.94 -51.38
CA LYS A 3 -29.62 18.50 -50.33
C LYS A 3 -30.18 17.50 -49.29
N LYS A 4 -30.29 17.81 -48.02
CA LYS A 4 -30.56 19.08 -47.31
C LYS A 4 -30.11 18.99 -45.82
N LEU A 5 -29.61 20.10 -45.35
CA LEU A 5 -29.39 20.54 -43.98
C LEU A 5 -30.74 20.79 -43.30
N MET A 6 -30.91 20.35 -42.03
CA MET A 6 -31.97 20.86 -41.17
C MET A 6 -31.44 21.17 -39.77
N LEU A 7 -31.40 22.45 -39.46
CA LEU A 7 -31.04 23.08 -38.20
C LEU A 7 -32.29 23.07 -37.30
N VAL A 8 -32.16 22.61 -36.06
CA VAL A 8 -33.18 22.84 -35.03
C VAL A 8 -32.51 23.54 -33.86
N ALA A 9 -32.86 24.78 -33.66
CA ALA A 9 -32.50 25.59 -32.50
C ALA A 9 -33.52 25.34 -31.38
N THR A 10 -33.07 25.07 -30.17
CA THR A 10 -33.90 25.11 -28.97
C THR A 10 -33.36 26.15 -27.97
N ALA A 11 -34.25 27.05 -27.60
CA ALA A 11 -34.02 28.19 -26.74
C ALA A 11 -33.77 27.80 -25.27
N SER A 12 -32.77 28.42 -24.66
CA SER A 12 -32.56 28.41 -23.23
C SER A 12 -33.36 29.48 -22.53
N ALA A 13 -34.24 29.11 -21.60
CA ALA A 13 -34.91 30.03 -20.69
C ALA A 13 -34.05 30.27 -19.44
N ALA A 14 -33.58 31.48 -19.24
CA ALA A 14 -32.87 31.89 -18.01
C ALA A 14 -33.90 32.31 -16.96
N LEU A 15 -33.83 31.69 -15.78
CA LEU A 15 -34.63 32.06 -14.60
C LEU A 15 -33.78 33.03 -13.75
N ILE A 16 -34.20 34.30 -13.69
CA ILE A 16 -33.59 35.33 -12.83
C ILE A 16 -34.32 35.32 -11.49
N ALA A 17 -33.61 34.97 -10.43
CA ALA A 17 -34.09 35.08 -9.05
C ALA A 17 -33.68 36.44 -8.47
N LEU A 18 -34.67 37.26 -8.14
CA LEU A 18 -34.53 38.58 -7.49
C LEU A 18 -34.25 38.35 -6.00
N PHE A 19 -33.08 38.76 -5.51
CA PHE A 19 -32.81 38.90 -4.08
C PHE A 19 -33.14 40.32 -3.62
N SER A 20 -34.09 40.44 -2.68
CA SER A 20 -34.40 41.68 -1.98
C SER A 20 -33.32 41.97 -0.94
N VAL A 21 -32.71 43.15 -1.05
CA VAL A 21 -31.74 43.65 -0.06
C VAL A 21 -32.51 44.39 1.05
N ALA A 22 -32.48 43.83 2.26
CA ALA A 22 -32.91 44.52 3.49
C ALA A 22 -31.75 45.36 4.03
N LYS A 23 -32.00 46.69 4.17
CA LYS A 23 -31.09 47.63 4.85
C LYS A 23 -31.10 47.37 6.35
N VAL A 24 -29.93 47.13 6.97
CA VAL A 24 -29.75 47.12 8.43
C VAL A 24 -28.91 48.34 8.81
N ASN A 25 -29.40 49.12 9.76
CA ASN A 25 -28.72 50.27 10.35
C ASN A 25 -27.59 49.86 11.29
N PRO A 26 -26.52 50.65 11.40
CA PRO A 26 -25.39 50.36 12.28
C PRO A 26 -25.56 51.06 13.65
N THR A 27 -25.83 50.33 14.71
CA THR A 27 -25.42 50.65 16.09
C THR A 27 -25.72 49.45 16.96
N ASP A 28 -24.65 48.73 17.35
CA ASP A 28 -24.43 48.22 18.69
C ASP A 28 -23.10 47.41 18.72
N THR A 29 -22.13 48.03 19.37
CA THR A 29 -20.85 47.43 19.76
C THR A 29 -21.08 46.52 20.95
N ASN A 30 -21.01 45.17 20.72
CA ASN A 30 -20.64 44.24 21.79
C ASN A 30 -19.77 43.13 21.18
N ALA A 31 -18.51 43.12 21.59
CA ALA A 31 -17.53 42.10 21.27
C ALA A 31 -18.00 40.77 21.83
N VAL A 32 -18.37 39.86 20.95
CA VAL A 32 -18.52 38.43 21.28
C VAL A 32 -17.29 37.68 20.77
N SER A 33 -16.59 37.16 21.74
CA SER A 33 -15.42 36.28 21.65
C SER A 33 -15.58 35.22 20.59
N ALA A 34 -14.58 35.08 19.73
CA ALA A 34 -14.49 33.99 18.75
C ALA A 34 -14.40 32.65 19.51
N THR A 35 -15.53 32.02 19.70
CA THR A 35 -15.60 30.65 20.21
C THR A 35 -15.06 29.72 19.15
N GLN A 36 -13.97 29.05 19.50
CA GLN A 36 -13.33 27.96 18.76
C GLN A 36 -14.41 26.97 18.26
N MET A 37 -14.63 26.92 16.95
CA MET A 37 -15.20 25.74 16.31
C MET A 37 -14.16 24.64 16.42
N GLN A 38 -14.23 23.86 17.48
CA GLN A 38 -13.59 22.56 17.56
C GLN A 38 -14.16 21.73 16.43
N ASN A 39 -13.33 21.48 15.42
CA ASN A 39 -13.55 20.47 14.42
C ASN A 39 -13.49 19.10 15.14
N GLN A 40 -14.63 18.68 15.72
CA GLN A 40 -14.78 17.30 16.16
C GLN A 40 -14.80 16.47 14.88
N ALA A 41 -13.66 15.86 14.57
CA ALA A 41 -13.59 14.78 13.60
C ALA A 41 -14.63 13.74 14.07
N MET A 42 -15.69 13.56 13.29
CA MET A 42 -16.63 12.46 13.50
C MET A 42 -15.81 11.16 13.54
N PRO A 43 -16.05 10.28 14.53
CA PRO A 43 -15.36 8.98 14.53
C PRO A 43 -15.66 8.31 13.20
N ALA A 44 -14.63 7.88 12.48
CA ALA A 44 -14.77 7.11 11.25
C ALA A 44 -15.72 5.96 11.54
N THR A 45 -16.89 5.96 10.91
CA THR A 45 -17.83 4.84 10.97
C THR A 45 -17.07 3.61 10.54
N LYS A 46 -16.82 2.68 11.46
CA LYS A 46 -16.12 1.42 11.21
C LYS A 46 -16.87 0.70 10.10
N GLN A 47 -16.32 0.70 8.89
CA GLN A 47 -16.96 0.12 7.73
C GLN A 47 -16.96 -1.40 7.90
N LEU A 48 -18.15 -2.01 7.96
CA LEU A 48 -18.30 -3.45 7.97
C LEU A 48 -17.85 -4.02 6.64
N GLU A 49 -17.29 -5.22 6.66
CA GLU A 49 -16.92 -5.94 5.46
C GLU A 49 -17.81 -7.16 5.25
N THR A 50 -17.91 -7.60 3.99
CA THR A 50 -18.69 -8.77 3.61
C THR A 50 -17.85 -9.67 2.69
N VAL A 51 -17.92 -10.99 2.92
CA VAL A 51 -17.38 -12.04 2.06
C VAL A 51 -18.41 -13.14 1.90
N VAL A 52 -18.42 -13.87 0.77
CA VAL A 52 -19.37 -14.96 0.52
C VAL A 52 -18.60 -16.29 0.32
N LEU A 53 -18.98 -17.30 1.08
CA LEU A 53 -18.21 -18.54 1.25
C LEU A 53 -19.07 -19.77 1.01
N GLY A 54 -18.67 -20.60 0.04
CA GLY A 54 -19.26 -21.92 -0.26
C GLY A 54 -18.36 -23.05 0.22
N ALA A 55 -18.82 -23.88 1.14
CA ALA A 55 -18.06 -24.96 1.78
C ALA A 55 -18.89 -26.27 1.90
N GLY A 56 -19.70 -26.58 0.89
CA GLY A 56 -20.69 -27.64 0.94
C GLY A 56 -22.05 -27.13 1.42
N CYS A 57 -22.80 -27.94 2.19
CA CYS A 57 -24.09 -27.54 2.74
C CYS A 57 -23.95 -26.26 3.60
N PHE A 58 -24.76 -25.25 3.29
CA PHE A 58 -24.68 -23.93 3.92
C PHE A 58 -25.16 -23.90 5.38
N TRP A 59 -25.99 -24.81 5.85
CA TRP A 59 -26.48 -24.83 7.24
C TRP A 59 -25.36 -24.90 8.28
N GLY A 60 -24.39 -25.80 8.06
CA GLY A 60 -23.23 -25.93 8.93
C GLY A 60 -22.28 -24.71 8.87
N ALA A 61 -22.11 -24.14 7.68
CA ALA A 61 -21.30 -22.95 7.49
C ALA A 61 -21.93 -21.74 8.18
N GLU A 62 -23.22 -21.47 7.98
CA GLU A 62 -23.96 -20.37 8.64
C GLU A 62 -23.79 -20.42 10.17
N LYS A 63 -24.13 -21.56 10.81
CA LYS A 63 -24.00 -21.74 12.27
C LYS A 63 -22.58 -21.47 12.76
N ARG A 64 -21.57 -21.96 12.03
CA ARG A 64 -20.17 -21.79 12.43
C ARG A 64 -19.71 -20.34 12.34
N TYR A 65 -20.09 -19.61 11.26
CA TYR A 65 -19.71 -18.21 11.10
C TYR A 65 -20.45 -17.29 12.07
N ALA A 66 -21.77 -17.50 12.27
CA ALA A 66 -22.56 -16.75 13.24
C ALA A 66 -22.01 -16.81 14.68
N ALA A 67 -21.31 -17.90 15.02
CA ALA A 67 -20.71 -18.09 16.35
C ALA A 67 -19.36 -17.38 16.52
N ILE A 68 -18.77 -16.77 15.48
CA ILE A 68 -17.44 -16.14 15.57
C ILE A 68 -17.58 -14.71 16.12
N PRO A 69 -16.92 -14.36 17.25
CA PRO A 69 -16.90 -12.99 17.73
C PRO A 69 -16.39 -12.01 16.65
N GLY A 70 -17.18 -10.96 16.37
CA GLY A 70 -16.89 -10.00 15.32
C GLY A 70 -17.64 -10.24 14.01
N VAL A 71 -18.24 -11.41 13.81
CA VAL A 71 -19.27 -11.63 12.79
C VAL A 71 -20.57 -11.06 13.31
N LEU A 72 -21.23 -10.24 12.49
CA LEU A 72 -22.46 -9.54 12.82
C LEU A 72 -23.66 -10.21 12.19
N ASP A 73 -23.45 -10.84 11.04
CA ASP A 73 -24.49 -11.55 10.31
C ASP A 73 -23.89 -12.65 9.44
N ALA A 74 -24.59 -13.77 9.33
CA ALA A 74 -24.24 -14.89 8.47
C ALA A 74 -25.54 -15.40 7.82
N VAL A 75 -25.69 -15.17 6.52
CA VAL A 75 -26.92 -15.43 5.77
C VAL A 75 -26.69 -16.56 4.76
N SER A 76 -27.44 -17.65 4.89
CA SER A 76 -27.47 -18.73 3.89
C SER A 76 -28.04 -18.24 2.56
N GLY A 77 -27.43 -18.63 1.45
CA GLY A 77 -27.87 -18.17 0.13
C GLY A 77 -27.23 -18.89 -1.04
N TYR A 78 -27.39 -18.31 -2.20
CA TYR A 78 -26.91 -18.84 -3.48
C TYR A 78 -26.12 -17.79 -4.22
N ALA A 79 -25.00 -18.21 -4.83
CA ALA A 79 -24.16 -17.34 -5.66
C ALA A 79 -23.36 -18.12 -6.71
N ASP A 80 -22.55 -17.41 -7.52
CA ASP A 80 -21.61 -17.98 -8.50
C ASP A 80 -22.28 -18.88 -9.56
N GLY A 81 -23.55 -18.68 -9.84
CA GLY A 81 -24.28 -19.35 -10.91
C GLY A 81 -24.67 -18.41 -12.04
N LYS A 82 -25.36 -18.95 -13.05
CA LYS A 82 -25.89 -18.19 -14.18
C LYS A 82 -27.34 -18.57 -14.46
N GLY A 83 -28.15 -17.61 -14.88
CA GLY A 83 -29.52 -17.83 -15.28
C GLY A 83 -30.53 -17.12 -14.40
N ILE A 84 -31.72 -17.72 -14.23
CA ILE A 84 -32.81 -17.18 -13.41
C ILE A 84 -32.45 -17.27 -11.93
N ALA A 85 -32.95 -16.33 -11.12
CA ALA A 85 -32.76 -16.32 -9.66
C ALA A 85 -32.97 -17.74 -9.08
N PRO A 86 -32.01 -18.24 -8.27
CA PRO A 86 -32.01 -19.61 -7.79
C PRO A 86 -33.11 -19.86 -6.77
N ARG A 87 -33.54 -21.13 -6.73
CA ARG A 87 -34.35 -21.70 -5.66
C ARG A 87 -33.79 -23.07 -5.32
N TYR A 88 -33.88 -23.47 -4.06
CA TYR A 88 -33.37 -24.76 -3.60
C TYR A 88 -33.86 -25.95 -4.44
N GLU A 89 -35.13 -26.02 -4.69
CA GLU A 89 -35.76 -27.10 -5.49
C GLU A 89 -35.26 -27.16 -6.94
N VAL A 90 -34.69 -26.06 -7.46
CA VAL A 90 -34.15 -26.00 -8.81
C VAL A 90 -32.69 -26.42 -8.81
N ILE A 91 -31.85 -25.80 -7.99
CA ILE A 91 -30.40 -26.03 -8.01
C ILE A 91 -30.01 -27.45 -7.57
N THR A 92 -30.87 -28.13 -6.83
CA THR A 92 -30.66 -29.53 -6.35
C THR A 92 -31.12 -30.58 -7.32
N GLN A 93 -31.77 -30.22 -8.45
CA GLN A 93 -32.23 -31.21 -9.45
C GLN A 93 -31.05 -31.97 -10.06
N ALA A 94 -31.26 -33.25 -10.33
CA ALA A 94 -30.23 -34.15 -10.87
C ALA A 94 -29.55 -33.64 -12.15
N LYS A 95 -30.29 -32.92 -13.01
CA LYS A 95 -29.77 -32.35 -14.27
C LYS A 95 -28.71 -31.23 -14.05
N TYR A 96 -28.73 -30.56 -12.88
CA TYR A 96 -27.79 -29.50 -12.55
C TYR A 96 -26.58 -29.98 -11.70
N ARG A 97 -26.59 -31.25 -11.29
CA ARG A 97 -25.57 -31.80 -10.37
C ARG A 97 -24.14 -31.66 -10.89
N GLN A 98 -23.94 -31.59 -12.21
CA GLN A 98 -22.64 -31.41 -12.85
C GLN A 98 -22.58 -30.16 -13.73
N ASP A 99 -23.61 -29.32 -13.72
CA ASP A 99 -23.63 -28.08 -14.49
C ASP A 99 -22.70 -27.05 -13.87
N PRO A 100 -21.65 -26.59 -14.56
CA PRO A 100 -20.73 -25.60 -14.05
C PRO A 100 -21.36 -24.21 -13.86
N ASN A 101 -22.54 -23.96 -14.44
CA ASN A 101 -23.30 -22.72 -14.28
C ASN A 101 -24.35 -22.82 -13.17
N ASN A 102 -24.50 -23.97 -12.51
CA ASN A 102 -25.38 -24.07 -11.36
C ASN A 102 -24.94 -23.14 -10.22
N PHE A 103 -25.88 -22.61 -9.46
CA PHE A 103 -25.58 -21.82 -8.26
C PHE A 103 -24.97 -22.69 -7.16
N ALA A 104 -24.01 -22.12 -6.41
CA ALA A 104 -23.48 -22.75 -5.22
C ALA A 104 -24.31 -22.36 -4.00
N GLU A 105 -24.46 -23.29 -3.05
CA GLU A 105 -24.85 -22.99 -1.68
C GLU A 105 -23.68 -22.24 -1.02
N VAL A 106 -23.98 -21.07 -0.49
CA VAL A 106 -22.98 -20.17 0.11
C VAL A 106 -23.54 -19.50 1.36
N VAL A 107 -22.63 -18.96 2.17
CA VAL A 107 -23.00 -18.08 3.30
C VAL A 107 -22.37 -16.71 3.07
N GLN A 108 -23.20 -15.67 3.10
CA GLN A 108 -22.73 -14.29 3.16
C GLN A 108 -22.40 -13.94 4.60
N VAL A 109 -21.14 -13.59 4.87
CA VAL A 109 -20.62 -13.25 6.20
C VAL A 109 -20.33 -11.76 6.26
N THR A 110 -21.05 -11.04 7.10
CA THR A 110 -20.83 -9.63 7.41
C THR A 110 -20.11 -9.51 8.74
N PHE A 111 -18.98 -8.84 8.78
CA PHE A 111 -18.10 -8.81 9.94
C PHE A 111 -17.47 -7.44 10.20
N ASN A 112 -17.06 -7.23 11.45
CA ASN A 112 -16.28 -6.06 11.86
C ASN A 112 -14.77 -6.39 11.76
N PRO A 113 -14.03 -5.84 10.78
CA PRO A 113 -12.63 -6.15 10.57
C PRO A 113 -11.69 -5.71 11.71
N THR A 114 -12.21 -4.89 12.65
CA THR A 114 -11.45 -4.51 13.85
C THR A 114 -11.56 -5.53 14.99
N VAL A 115 -12.47 -6.51 14.89
CA VAL A 115 -12.70 -7.56 15.89
C VAL A 115 -12.23 -8.90 15.36
N VAL A 116 -12.56 -9.23 14.11
CA VAL A 116 -12.11 -10.45 13.43
C VAL A 116 -11.61 -10.11 12.05
N SER A 117 -10.42 -10.59 11.69
CA SER A 117 -9.87 -10.35 10.37
C SER A 117 -10.48 -11.29 9.31
N LEU A 118 -10.51 -10.86 8.04
CA LEU A 118 -10.86 -11.74 6.93
C LEU A 118 -9.96 -12.99 6.90
N GLU A 119 -8.67 -12.84 7.16
CA GLU A 119 -7.73 -13.95 7.22
C GLU A 119 -8.17 -15.02 8.23
N THR A 120 -8.58 -14.62 9.44
CA THR A 120 -9.10 -15.54 10.46
C THR A 120 -10.36 -16.27 9.97
N LEU A 121 -11.28 -15.57 9.30
CA LEU A 121 -12.48 -16.18 8.73
C LEU A 121 -12.13 -17.19 7.62
N LEU A 122 -11.15 -16.89 6.79
CA LEU A 122 -10.70 -17.77 5.71
C LEU A 122 -9.89 -18.97 6.23
N GLN A 123 -9.11 -18.80 7.30
CA GLN A 123 -8.48 -19.94 7.99
C GLN A 123 -9.55 -20.90 8.50
N LYS A 124 -10.60 -20.39 9.15
CA LYS A 124 -11.75 -21.20 9.57
C LYS A 124 -12.45 -21.87 8.40
N TYR A 125 -12.59 -21.15 7.26
CA TYR A 125 -13.16 -21.71 6.03
C TYR A 125 -12.43 -22.98 5.61
N PHE A 126 -11.11 -22.93 5.44
CA PHE A 126 -10.33 -24.07 5.01
C PHE A 126 -10.25 -25.20 6.06
N GLU A 127 -10.29 -24.87 7.33
CA GLU A 127 -10.25 -25.86 8.43
C GLU A 127 -11.56 -26.62 8.66
N THR A 128 -12.68 -26.18 8.09
CA THR A 128 -14.02 -26.70 8.40
C THR A 128 -14.67 -27.47 7.27
N HIS A 129 -13.98 -27.67 6.16
CA HIS A 129 -14.41 -28.53 5.06
C HIS A 129 -13.18 -29.15 4.36
N ASP A 130 -13.39 -30.04 3.41
CA ASP A 130 -12.31 -30.58 2.58
C ASP A 130 -12.23 -29.81 1.25
N PRO A 131 -11.31 -28.85 1.12
CA PRO A 131 -11.21 -28.03 -0.10
C PRO A 131 -10.60 -28.77 -1.28
N THR A 132 -10.14 -30.03 -1.13
CA THR A 132 -9.61 -30.83 -2.22
C THR A 132 -10.72 -31.54 -3.01
N GLN A 133 -11.94 -31.62 -2.47
CA GLN A 133 -13.07 -32.26 -3.12
C GLN A 133 -13.69 -31.35 -4.20
N LEU A 134 -13.69 -31.81 -5.42
CA LEU A 134 -14.29 -31.07 -6.54
C LEU A 134 -15.79 -31.31 -6.61
N ASN A 135 -16.60 -30.24 -6.58
CA ASN A 135 -18.06 -30.27 -6.73
C ASN A 135 -18.76 -31.23 -5.75
N ARG A 136 -18.25 -31.33 -4.54
CA ARG A 136 -18.85 -32.15 -3.47
C ARG A 136 -18.24 -31.82 -2.13
N GLN A 137 -18.93 -32.20 -1.05
CA GLN A 137 -18.38 -32.32 0.31
C GLN A 137 -18.94 -33.60 0.94
N GLY A 138 -18.07 -34.61 1.10
CA GLY A 138 -18.48 -35.92 1.65
C GLY A 138 -19.58 -36.56 0.80
N ASN A 139 -20.76 -36.78 1.40
CA ASN A 139 -21.92 -37.37 0.76
C ASN A 139 -22.75 -36.35 -0.04
N ASP A 140 -22.54 -35.07 0.15
CA ASP A 140 -23.21 -34.00 -0.59
C ASP A 140 -22.53 -33.82 -1.96
N ILE A 141 -23.14 -34.40 -3.00
CA ILE A 141 -22.57 -34.50 -4.36
C ILE A 141 -23.33 -33.58 -5.32
N GLY A 142 -22.61 -32.62 -5.92
CA GLY A 142 -23.14 -31.71 -6.92
C GLY A 142 -22.38 -30.37 -6.92
N THR A 143 -22.47 -29.66 -8.06
CA THR A 143 -21.81 -28.36 -8.22
C THR A 143 -22.31 -27.29 -7.25
N GLN A 144 -23.52 -27.45 -6.70
CA GLN A 144 -24.02 -26.58 -5.63
C GLN A 144 -23.21 -26.68 -4.34
N TYR A 145 -22.50 -27.76 -4.10
CA TYR A 145 -21.66 -27.98 -2.91
C TYR A 145 -20.17 -27.70 -3.15
N ARG A 146 -19.83 -27.00 -4.25
CA ARG A 146 -18.44 -26.69 -4.55
C ARG A 146 -17.82 -25.75 -3.55
N SER A 147 -16.54 -25.92 -3.33
CA SER A 147 -15.72 -24.99 -2.55
C SER A 147 -15.47 -23.73 -3.35
N THR A 148 -15.89 -22.56 -2.83
CA THR A 148 -15.73 -21.25 -3.49
C THR A 148 -15.65 -20.10 -2.50
N ILE A 149 -14.81 -19.10 -2.82
CA ILE A 149 -14.69 -17.83 -2.08
C ILE A 149 -15.04 -16.70 -3.05
N LEU A 150 -16.02 -15.89 -2.69
CA LEU A 150 -16.47 -14.76 -3.49
C LEU A 150 -16.20 -13.47 -2.75
N THR A 151 -15.31 -12.66 -3.30
CA THR A 151 -14.77 -11.46 -2.66
C THR A 151 -15.44 -10.20 -3.21
N THR A 152 -15.54 -9.16 -2.39
CA THR A 152 -16.13 -7.87 -2.77
C THR A 152 -15.09 -6.83 -3.16
N THR A 153 -13.80 -7.09 -2.85
CA THR A 153 -12.69 -6.18 -3.16
C THR A 153 -11.46 -6.97 -3.64
N VAL A 154 -10.57 -6.28 -4.35
CA VAL A 154 -9.27 -6.83 -4.77
C VAL A 154 -8.40 -7.21 -3.58
N GLN A 155 -8.49 -6.45 -2.48
CA GLN A 155 -7.79 -6.74 -1.22
C GLN A 155 -8.23 -8.08 -0.63
N GLN A 156 -9.54 -8.31 -0.55
CA GLN A 156 -10.08 -9.58 -0.09
C GLN A 156 -9.62 -10.75 -0.96
N GLN A 157 -9.56 -10.56 -2.28
CA GLN A 157 -9.09 -11.58 -3.21
C GLN A 157 -7.63 -11.94 -2.95
N ALA A 158 -6.76 -10.94 -2.76
CA ALA A 158 -5.34 -11.17 -2.45
C ALA A 158 -5.15 -11.92 -1.11
N ILE A 159 -5.92 -11.57 -0.08
CA ILE A 159 -5.91 -12.30 1.20
C ILE A 159 -6.37 -13.75 0.99
N ALA A 160 -7.44 -13.97 0.22
CA ALA A 160 -7.96 -15.31 -0.02
C ALA A 160 -6.97 -16.20 -0.78
N GLU A 161 -6.28 -15.67 -1.80
CA GLU A 161 -5.26 -16.43 -2.53
C GLU A 161 -4.07 -16.78 -1.62
N ARG A 162 -3.63 -15.86 -0.76
CA ARG A 162 -2.56 -16.10 0.20
C ARG A 162 -2.93 -17.20 1.20
N VAL A 163 -4.10 -17.11 1.84
CA VAL A 163 -4.56 -18.11 2.82
C VAL A 163 -4.73 -19.48 2.17
N LYS A 164 -5.26 -19.51 0.92
CA LYS A 164 -5.36 -20.74 0.13
C LYS A 164 -3.99 -21.38 -0.11
N ALA A 165 -2.99 -20.58 -0.50
CA ALA A 165 -1.63 -21.08 -0.75
C ALA A 165 -0.98 -21.62 0.54
N GLN A 166 -1.16 -20.96 1.68
CA GLN A 166 -0.69 -21.42 2.98
C GLN A 166 -1.34 -22.76 3.36
N TYR A 167 -2.66 -22.87 3.20
CA TYR A 167 -3.35 -24.12 3.54
C TYR A 167 -2.99 -25.25 2.58
N GLN A 168 -2.73 -24.97 1.29
CA GLN A 168 -2.22 -25.95 0.34
C GLN A 168 -0.89 -26.57 0.84
N GLY A 169 0.01 -25.75 1.34
CA GLY A 169 1.27 -26.25 1.93
C GLY A 169 1.03 -27.23 3.08
N LEU A 170 0.09 -26.91 3.98
CA LEU A 170 -0.27 -27.78 5.11
C LEU A 170 -0.92 -29.09 4.65
N LEU A 171 -1.83 -29.01 3.67
CA LEU A 171 -2.49 -30.19 3.09
C LEU A 171 -1.48 -31.09 2.40
N THR A 172 -0.55 -30.55 1.64
CA THR A 172 0.51 -31.31 0.96
C THR A 172 1.38 -32.05 1.98
N LEU A 173 1.77 -31.41 3.08
CA LEU A 173 2.52 -32.04 4.18
C LEU A 173 1.71 -33.15 4.86
N ALA A 174 0.38 -33.03 4.90
CA ALA A 174 -0.53 -34.03 5.46
C ALA A 174 -0.94 -35.13 4.44
N GLY A 175 -0.43 -35.09 3.19
CA GLY A 175 -0.70 -36.10 2.17
C GLY A 175 -1.99 -35.90 1.39
N TYR A 176 -2.62 -34.72 1.47
CA TYR A 176 -3.81 -34.37 0.69
C TYR A 176 -3.46 -33.86 -0.71
N GLY A 177 -4.46 -33.89 -1.62
CA GLY A 177 -4.35 -33.36 -2.97
C GLY A 177 -4.41 -31.83 -3.06
N GLU A 178 -4.56 -31.34 -4.31
CA GLU A 178 -4.67 -29.91 -4.58
C GLU A 178 -6.03 -29.33 -4.16
N ILE A 179 -6.01 -28.09 -3.70
CA ILE A 179 -7.22 -27.32 -3.35
C ILE A 179 -7.99 -26.98 -4.63
N THR A 180 -9.25 -27.38 -4.69
CA THR A 180 -10.18 -27.12 -5.80
C THR A 180 -10.93 -25.80 -5.66
N THR A 181 -10.86 -25.13 -4.50
CA THR A 181 -11.55 -23.87 -4.19
C THR A 181 -11.29 -22.82 -5.27
N LYS A 182 -12.37 -22.25 -5.82
CA LYS A 182 -12.30 -21.11 -6.75
C LYS A 182 -12.45 -19.81 -5.98
N ILE A 183 -11.56 -18.86 -6.26
CA ILE A 183 -11.63 -17.50 -5.72
C ILE A 183 -12.06 -16.57 -6.86
N LYS A 184 -13.14 -15.83 -6.68
CA LYS A 184 -13.74 -14.95 -7.69
C LYS A 184 -14.27 -13.68 -7.06
N THR A 185 -14.50 -12.65 -7.86
CA THR A 185 -15.28 -11.48 -7.43
C THR A 185 -16.76 -11.89 -7.36
N LEU A 186 -17.43 -11.48 -6.27
CA LEU A 186 -18.88 -11.64 -6.12
C LEU A 186 -19.60 -10.82 -7.19
N SER A 187 -20.44 -11.47 -7.99
CA SER A 187 -21.32 -10.78 -8.94
C SER A 187 -22.66 -10.45 -8.30
N GLU A 188 -23.28 -11.46 -7.71
CA GLU A 188 -24.62 -11.34 -7.09
C GLU A 188 -24.80 -12.41 -6.03
N PHE A 189 -25.54 -12.08 -4.97
CA PHE A 189 -25.92 -12.97 -3.89
C PHE A 189 -27.44 -12.98 -3.75
N TYR A 190 -28.01 -14.17 -3.66
CA TYR A 190 -29.43 -14.38 -3.46
C TYR A 190 -29.63 -15.06 -2.11
N PRO A 191 -30.29 -14.41 -1.14
CA PRO A 191 -30.65 -15.07 0.12
C PRO A 191 -31.49 -16.34 -0.14
N ALA A 192 -31.19 -17.40 0.58
CA ALA A 192 -31.99 -18.61 0.53
C ALA A 192 -33.34 -18.39 1.22
N GLU A 193 -34.25 -19.30 1.00
CA GLU A 193 -35.61 -19.27 1.55
C GLU A 193 -35.58 -19.26 3.09
N ASP A 194 -36.57 -18.64 3.74
CA ASP A 194 -36.62 -18.42 5.19
C ASP A 194 -36.45 -19.71 6.02
N TYR A 195 -36.87 -20.85 5.49
CA TYR A 195 -36.74 -22.13 6.18
C TYR A 195 -35.31 -22.65 6.22
N HIS A 196 -34.39 -22.10 5.40
CA HIS A 196 -32.99 -22.41 5.44
C HIS A 196 -32.19 -21.52 6.42
N GLN A 197 -32.66 -20.32 6.71
CA GLN A 197 -31.97 -19.41 7.63
C GLN A 197 -31.97 -19.95 9.05
N ASP A 198 -30.84 -19.92 9.74
CA ASP A 198 -30.65 -20.45 11.09
C ASP A 198 -31.13 -21.90 11.26
N TYR A 199 -31.04 -22.70 10.20
CA TYR A 199 -31.64 -24.06 10.19
C TYR A 199 -31.15 -24.91 11.36
N LEU A 200 -29.85 -24.94 11.66
CA LEU A 200 -29.28 -25.72 12.77
C LEU A 200 -29.46 -25.08 14.15
N VAL A 201 -29.94 -23.85 14.25
CA VAL A 201 -30.41 -23.24 15.50
C VAL A 201 -31.84 -23.67 15.76
N LYS A 202 -32.67 -23.67 14.71
CA LYS A 202 -34.08 -24.12 14.76
C LYS A 202 -34.21 -25.65 14.88
N ASN A 203 -33.23 -26.37 14.33
CA ASN A 203 -33.19 -27.85 14.30
C ASN A 203 -31.84 -28.35 14.83
N PRO A 204 -31.62 -28.42 16.15
CA PRO A 204 -30.31 -28.75 16.73
C PRO A 204 -29.75 -30.13 16.30
N ASP A 205 -30.65 -31.10 16.03
CA ASP A 205 -30.33 -32.47 15.58
C ASP A 205 -30.33 -32.59 14.03
N GLY A 206 -30.33 -31.46 13.31
CA GLY A 206 -30.31 -31.40 11.87
C GLY A 206 -28.98 -31.92 11.27
N TYR A 207 -29.05 -32.31 10.00
CA TYR A 207 -27.88 -32.80 9.26
C TYR A 207 -26.76 -31.77 9.23
N CYS A 208 -25.60 -32.12 9.81
CA CYS A 208 -24.39 -31.29 9.83
C CYS A 208 -23.16 -32.19 9.99
N PRO A 209 -22.77 -32.95 8.98
CA PRO A 209 -21.56 -33.78 9.06
C PRO A 209 -20.29 -32.92 9.06
N ASP A 210 -19.27 -33.41 9.78
CA ASP A 210 -17.94 -32.84 9.67
C ASP A 210 -17.24 -33.40 8.45
N HIS A 211 -16.92 -32.50 7.49
CA HIS A 211 -16.19 -32.84 6.27
C HIS A 211 -14.77 -32.28 6.28
N SER A 212 -14.29 -31.82 7.44
CA SER A 212 -12.94 -31.23 7.56
C SER A 212 -11.86 -32.28 7.29
N THR A 213 -10.72 -31.84 6.77
CA THR A 213 -9.51 -32.67 6.61
C THR A 213 -8.82 -32.97 7.96
N GLY A 214 -9.20 -32.29 9.04
CA GLY A 214 -8.51 -32.31 10.33
C GLY A 214 -7.21 -31.52 10.35
N VAL A 215 -6.71 -31.05 9.21
CA VAL A 215 -5.54 -30.16 9.11
C VAL A 215 -5.91 -28.80 9.66
N LYS A 216 -5.04 -28.23 10.49
CA LYS A 216 -5.25 -26.92 11.12
C LYS A 216 -4.10 -26.00 10.78
N PHE A 217 -4.42 -24.70 10.59
CA PHE A 217 -3.40 -23.68 10.71
C PHE A 217 -2.83 -23.81 12.13
N GLN A 218 -1.53 -23.98 12.23
CA GLN A 218 -0.93 -23.96 13.56
C GLN A 218 -1.25 -22.61 14.19
N THR A 219 -1.86 -22.64 15.36
CA THR A 219 -1.90 -21.47 16.22
C THR A 219 -0.46 -21.23 16.66
N GLN A 220 0.33 -20.51 15.88
CA GLN A 220 1.53 -19.93 16.44
C GLN A 220 1.06 -19.08 17.63
N PRO A 221 1.72 -19.22 18.82
CA PRO A 221 1.48 -18.27 19.88
C PRO A 221 1.59 -16.88 19.23
N ALA A 222 0.59 -16.02 19.45
CA ALA A 222 0.53 -14.71 18.82
C ALA A 222 1.93 -14.08 18.96
N LYS A 223 2.61 -13.84 17.83
CA LYS A 223 3.92 -13.19 17.84
C LYS A 223 3.73 -11.90 18.62
N PRO A 224 4.55 -11.60 19.65
CA PRO A 224 4.37 -10.37 20.41
C PRO A 224 4.19 -9.21 19.43
N ALA A 225 3.22 -8.36 19.68
CA ALA A 225 2.96 -7.22 18.80
C ALA A 225 4.27 -6.46 18.60
N THR A 226 4.63 -6.22 17.35
CA THR A 226 5.86 -5.49 17.01
C THR A 226 5.78 -4.11 17.62
N ASP A 227 6.81 -3.69 18.36
CA ASP A 227 6.87 -2.35 18.91
C ASP A 227 7.12 -1.34 17.77
N ASN A 228 6.12 -0.53 17.50
CA ASN A 228 6.15 0.57 16.53
C ASN A 228 6.21 1.94 17.21
N SER A 229 6.50 2.01 18.51
CA SER A 229 6.56 3.27 19.26
C SER A 229 7.54 4.28 18.64
N ALA A 230 8.67 3.80 18.12
CA ALA A 230 9.64 4.63 17.42
C ALA A 230 9.05 5.28 16.14
N LEU A 231 8.11 4.65 15.47
CA LEU A 231 7.47 5.16 14.25
C LEU A 231 6.42 6.24 14.53
N MET A 232 6.01 6.39 15.79
CA MET A 232 4.99 7.36 16.21
C MET A 232 5.52 8.79 16.37
N GLN A 233 6.83 9.01 16.20
CA GLN A 233 7.45 10.33 16.32
C GLN A 233 8.43 10.58 15.19
N GLY A 234 8.26 11.71 14.48
CA GLY A 234 9.17 12.11 13.40
C GLY A 234 8.87 11.43 12.07
N LYS A 235 9.87 11.45 11.19
CA LYS A 235 9.80 10.91 9.82
C LYS A 235 10.43 9.51 9.77
N HIS A 236 9.76 8.57 9.12
CA HIS A 236 10.24 7.19 8.95
C HIS A 236 9.88 6.65 7.57
N ILE A 237 10.76 5.84 7.01
CA ILE A 237 10.49 5.02 5.84
C ILE A 237 10.20 3.60 6.33
N VAL A 238 9.09 3.02 5.90
CA VAL A 238 8.76 1.61 6.18
C VAL A 238 8.67 0.85 4.88
N VAL A 239 9.45 -0.22 4.78
CA VAL A 239 9.44 -1.16 3.65
C VAL A 239 8.77 -2.44 4.12
N ILE A 240 7.63 -2.74 3.53
CA ILE A 240 6.87 -3.94 3.85
C ILE A 240 7.31 -5.05 2.90
N ASN A 241 7.82 -6.13 3.47
CA ASN A 241 8.28 -7.31 2.75
C ASN A 241 7.25 -8.44 2.82
N ALA A 242 7.38 -9.42 1.93
CA ALA A 242 6.67 -10.68 2.05
C ALA A 242 7.26 -11.53 3.18
N GLU A 243 6.44 -12.42 3.75
CA GLU A 243 6.89 -13.45 4.70
C GLU A 243 7.76 -14.51 4.00
N ASP A 244 7.43 -14.80 2.74
CA ASP A 244 8.15 -15.74 1.89
C ASP A 244 9.07 -15.03 0.88
N TYR A 245 9.74 -15.82 0.02
CA TYR A 245 10.64 -15.29 -1.00
C TYR A 245 9.91 -14.36 -1.98
N CYS A 246 10.42 -13.13 -2.10
CA CYS A 246 9.88 -12.09 -2.95
C CYS A 246 11.01 -11.50 -3.83
N PRO A 247 11.06 -11.82 -5.14
CA PRO A 247 12.12 -11.34 -6.03
C PRO A 247 12.21 -9.81 -6.09
N TYR A 248 11.08 -9.11 -6.06
CA TYR A 248 11.03 -7.65 -6.09
C TYR A 248 11.45 -7.02 -4.76
N CYS A 249 11.20 -7.70 -3.62
CA CYS A 249 11.71 -7.27 -2.31
C CYS A 249 13.23 -7.36 -2.27
N GLU A 250 13.83 -8.48 -2.74
CA GLU A 250 15.28 -8.63 -2.83
C GLU A 250 15.90 -7.63 -3.80
N LYS A 251 15.22 -7.35 -4.91
CA LYS A 251 15.67 -6.33 -5.86
C LYS A 251 15.67 -4.93 -5.22
N PHE A 252 14.60 -4.52 -4.53
CA PHE A 252 14.54 -3.23 -3.83
C PHE A 252 15.59 -3.14 -2.72
N LYS A 253 15.79 -4.21 -1.98
CA LYS A 253 16.80 -4.30 -0.95
C LYS A 253 18.22 -4.08 -1.52
N LYS A 254 18.55 -4.71 -2.66
CA LYS A 254 19.82 -4.55 -3.35
C LYS A 254 19.98 -3.14 -3.91
N ASP A 255 18.97 -2.61 -4.59
CA ASP A 255 19.04 -1.37 -5.35
C ASP A 255 18.94 -0.11 -4.46
N VAL A 256 18.27 -0.24 -3.30
CA VAL A 256 17.98 0.89 -2.40
C VAL A 256 18.36 0.60 -0.95
N SER A 257 17.69 -0.35 -0.27
CA SER A 257 17.72 -0.44 1.20
C SER A 257 19.12 -0.70 1.77
N ASN A 258 19.92 -1.57 1.12
CA ASN A 258 21.27 -1.91 1.59
C ASN A 258 22.26 -0.75 1.47
N GLN A 259 21.99 0.20 0.57
CA GLN A 259 22.87 1.33 0.29
C GLN A 259 22.40 2.61 1.00
N TYR A 260 21.17 2.62 1.48
CA TYR A 260 20.56 3.77 2.13
C TYR A 260 21.19 4.02 3.51
N LYS A 261 21.71 5.25 3.71
CA LYS A 261 22.29 5.74 4.97
C LYS A 261 21.78 7.14 5.29
N GLY A 262 20.62 7.53 4.68
CA GLY A 262 20.02 8.84 4.86
C GLY A 262 19.59 9.09 6.31
N GLN A 263 19.31 10.34 6.63
CA GLN A 263 18.94 10.78 7.97
C GLN A 263 17.57 10.25 8.44
N ILE A 264 16.65 9.97 7.50
CA ILE A 264 15.33 9.41 7.83
C ILE A 264 15.48 7.91 8.04
N PRO A 265 15.17 7.36 9.23
CA PRO A 265 15.32 5.93 9.49
C PRO A 265 14.44 5.08 8.56
N MET A 266 15.04 4.00 8.01
CA MET A 266 14.34 3.02 7.19
C MET A 266 14.14 1.73 7.98
N HIS A 267 12.90 1.26 8.07
CA HIS A 267 12.48 0.07 8.83
C HIS A 267 11.93 -0.99 7.87
N GLN A 268 12.29 -2.24 8.15
CA GLN A 268 11.70 -3.40 7.47
C GLN A 268 10.57 -3.95 8.32
N ARG A 269 9.41 -4.27 7.70
CA ARG A 269 8.25 -4.82 8.39
C ARG A 269 7.57 -5.88 7.51
N LEU A 270 6.81 -6.74 8.15
CA LEU A 270 5.79 -7.57 7.51
C LEU A 270 4.44 -6.85 7.56
N ALA A 271 3.51 -7.22 6.71
CA ALA A 271 2.16 -6.65 6.73
C ALA A 271 1.43 -6.89 8.07
N SER A 272 1.77 -7.99 8.76
CA SER A 272 1.26 -8.34 10.10
C SER A 272 1.86 -7.50 11.25
N GLU A 273 2.88 -6.67 10.98
CA GLU A 273 3.66 -5.93 11.99
C GLU A 273 3.35 -4.42 12.03
N LEU A 274 2.24 -3.99 11.44
CA LEU A 274 1.90 -2.57 11.23
C LEU A 274 0.92 -2.00 12.26
N ASN A 275 0.74 -2.71 13.38
CA ASN A 275 -0.18 -2.31 14.45
C ASN A 275 0.11 -0.88 14.95
N GLY A 276 -0.96 -0.11 15.15
CA GLY A 276 -0.91 1.26 15.65
C GLY A 276 -0.63 2.34 14.58
N LEU A 277 -0.24 1.96 13.36
CA LEU A 277 0.03 2.90 12.27
C LEU A 277 -1.27 3.29 11.54
N SER A 278 -1.34 4.55 11.09
CA SER A 278 -2.46 5.05 10.27
C SER A 278 -2.07 5.02 8.80
N LEU A 279 -2.49 3.97 8.10
CA LEU A 279 -2.11 3.70 6.71
C LEU A 279 -3.29 3.88 5.76
N LYS A 280 -2.99 4.30 4.53
CA LYS A 280 -3.95 4.47 3.42
C LYS A 280 -3.65 3.49 2.28
N THR A 281 -2.36 3.23 2.05
CA THR A 281 -1.92 2.31 0.99
C THR A 281 -2.13 0.87 1.44
N PRO A 282 -2.82 0.05 0.63
CA PRO A 282 -2.95 -1.38 0.91
C PRO A 282 -1.58 -2.07 0.95
N THR A 283 -1.39 -3.03 1.85
CA THR A 283 -0.08 -3.65 2.12
C THR A 283 0.03 -5.10 1.66
N PHE A 284 -0.88 -5.55 0.80
CA PHE A 284 -0.92 -6.92 0.30
C PHE A 284 0.08 -7.21 -0.84
N ALA A 285 0.53 -6.18 -1.57
CA ALA A 285 1.56 -6.32 -2.60
C ALA A 285 2.92 -5.95 -2.02
N THR A 286 3.95 -6.75 -2.30
CA THR A 286 5.30 -6.55 -1.75
C THR A 286 6.35 -6.41 -2.85
N PRO A 287 7.35 -5.54 -2.63
CA PRO A 287 7.47 -4.63 -1.49
C PRO A 287 6.39 -3.54 -1.51
N THR A 288 5.95 -3.03 -0.36
CA THR A 288 5.22 -1.76 -0.26
C THR A 288 6.11 -0.77 0.50
N ILE A 289 6.30 0.43 -0.07
CA ILE A 289 7.14 1.47 0.50
C ILE A 289 6.24 2.56 1.04
N LEU A 290 6.37 2.87 2.33
CA LEU A 290 5.59 3.89 3.02
C LEU A 290 6.51 4.97 3.60
N PHE A 291 6.13 6.23 3.46
CA PHE A 291 6.72 7.34 4.19
C PHE A 291 5.74 7.79 5.26
N LEU A 292 6.20 7.79 6.50
CA LEU A 292 5.37 8.08 7.67
C LEU A 292 5.84 9.35 8.37
N GLU A 293 4.89 10.16 8.83
CA GLU A 293 5.11 11.23 9.80
C GLU A 293 4.27 10.97 11.04
N ASN A 294 4.91 10.82 12.18
CA ASN A 294 4.24 10.57 13.47
C ASN A 294 3.23 9.41 13.39
N GLY A 295 3.64 8.28 12.81
CA GLY A 295 2.82 7.09 12.67
C GLY A 295 1.75 7.14 11.57
N THR A 296 1.64 8.25 10.85
CA THR A 296 0.64 8.46 9.78
C THR A 296 1.30 8.45 8.41
N GLU A 297 0.71 7.75 7.47
CA GLU A 297 1.19 7.70 6.08
C GLU A 297 0.99 9.03 5.36
N VAL A 298 2.08 9.55 4.78
CA VAL A 298 2.09 10.72 3.89
C VAL A 298 2.32 10.34 2.44
N PHE A 299 2.97 9.22 2.18
CA PHE A 299 3.18 8.64 0.86
C PHE A 299 3.20 7.11 0.96
N GLY A 300 2.61 6.43 -0.03
CA GLY A 300 2.64 4.99 -0.13
C GLY A 300 2.71 4.54 -1.59
N HIS A 301 3.50 3.50 -1.84
CA HIS A 301 3.64 2.87 -3.15
C HIS A 301 3.65 1.35 -3.01
N GLN A 302 2.77 0.68 -3.73
CA GLN A 302 2.75 -0.78 -3.82
C GLN A 302 3.62 -1.25 -4.98
N GLY A 303 4.43 -2.25 -4.73
CA GLY A 303 5.34 -2.82 -5.70
C GLY A 303 6.74 -2.20 -5.64
N TYR A 304 7.59 -2.67 -6.54
CA TYR A 304 8.98 -2.23 -6.65
C TYR A 304 9.07 -0.79 -7.19
N LEU A 305 9.78 0.06 -6.45
CA LEU A 305 10.29 1.33 -6.96
C LEU A 305 11.75 1.13 -7.38
N ASN A 306 12.13 1.60 -8.57
CA ASN A 306 13.54 1.67 -8.89
C ASN A 306 14.23 2.77 -8.06
N ARG A 307 15.55 2.79 -8.10
CA ARG A 307 16.35 3.74 -7.30
C ARG A 307 15.95 5.20 -7.55
N ASP A 308 15.81 5.58 -8.81
CA ASP A 308 15.56 6.97 -9.19
C ASP A 308 14.14 7.42 -8.79
N GLU A 309 13.15 6.54 -8.96
CA GLU A 309 11.77 6.76 -8.48
C GLU A 309 11.71 6.89 -6.96
N PHE A 310 12.41 6.02 -6.24
CA PHE A 310 12.47 6.07 -4.77
C PHE A 310 13.08 7.39 -4.28
N TYR A 311 14.25 7.78 -4.81
CA TYR A 311 14.90 9.01 -4.36
C TYR A 311 14.17 10.27 -4.81
N HIS A 312 13.46 10.24 -5.94
CA HIS A 312 12.59 11.34 -6.36
C HIS A 312 11.42 11.51 -5.37
N ALA A 313 10.75 10.43 -4.99
CA ALA A 313 9.68 10.47 -3.99
C ALA A 313 10.19 10.92 -2.61
N LEU A 314 11.35 10.40 -2.18
CA LEU A 314 12.00 10.80 -0.92
C LEU A 314 12.39 12.28 -0.95
N GLY A 315 12.96 12.76 -2.05
CA GLY A 315 13.33 14.14 -2.24
C GLY A 315 12.12 15.08 -2.18
N ARG A 316 11.02 14.72 -2.85
CA ARG A 316 9.77 15.49 -2.79
C ARG A 316 9.25 15.59 -1.34
N TRP A 317 9.29 14.51 -0.60
CA TRP A 317 8.85 14.51 0.81
C TRP A 317 9.81 15.25 1.75
N GLN A 318 11.14 15.08 1.58
CA GLN A 318 12.15 15.65 2.47
C GLN A 318 12.43 17.13 2.19
N LEU A 319 12.51 17.50 0.92
CA LEU A 319 12.93 18.81 0.46
C LEU A 319 11.75 19.71 0.05
N GLY A 320 10.57 19.13 -0.25
CA GLY A 320 9.41 19.89 -0.72
C GLY A 320 9.67 20.59 -2.06
N ASP A 321 9.10 21.77 -2.25
CA ASP A 321 9.31 22.64 -3.42
C ASP A 321 10.46 23.64 -3.20
N SER A 322 11.58 23.18 -2.62
CA SER A 322 12.74 24.01 -2.28
C SER A 322 13.74 24.12 -3.42
N GLU A 323 14.67 25.09 -3.30
CA GLU A 323 15.85 25.21 -4.17
C GLU A 323 16.65 23.90 -4.22
N ALA A 324 16.81 23.22 -3.07
CA ALA A 324 17.50 21.93 -3.01
C ALA A 324 16.82 20.83 -3.84
N PHE A 325 15.48 20.81 -3.91
CA PHE A 325 14.76 19.86 -4.77
C PHE A 325 14.99 20.19 -6.24
N ASN A 326 14.89 21.47 -6.63
CA ASN A 326 15.16 21.92 -7.99
C ASN A 326 16.59 21.58 -8.44
N VAL A 327 17.58 21.83 -7.56
CA VAL A 327 18.98 21.43 -7.82
C VAL A 327 19.12 19.93 -8.00
N ALA A 328 18.53 19.13 -7.09
CA ALA A 328 18.70 17.68 -7.09
C ALA A 328 18.07 16.98 -8.33
N PHE A 329 16.88 17.43 -8.75
CA PHE A 329 16.06 16.70 -9.73
C PHE A 329 15.80 17.46 -11.04
N ASP A 330 15.73 18.79 -10.99
CA ASP A 330 15.46 19.64 -12.17
C ASP A 330 16.75 20.28 -12.70
N GLU A 331 17.92 19.79 -12.25
CA GLU A 331 19.26 20.22 -12.69
C GLU A 331 19.49 21.74 -12.52
N GLY A 332 18.93 22.28 -11.44
CA GLY A 332 19.13 23.66 -11.01
C GLY A 332 20.58 23.90 -10.53
N THR A 333 20.87 25.14 -10.17
CA THR A 333 22.19 25.51 -9.63
C THR A 333 21.97 26.45 -8.45
N ASP A 334 22.64 26.21 -7.33
CA ASP A 334 22.64 27.09 -6.17
C ASP A 334 23.05 28.52 -6.54
N GLY A 335 22.44 29.50 -5.91
CA GLY A 335 22.94 30.86 -5.98
C GLY A 335 24.39 30.98 -5.48
N ARG A 336 25.20 31.81 -6.12
CA ARG A 336 26.57 32.09 -5.65
C ARG A 336 26.56 32.56 -4.21
N PHE A 337 27.44 32.02 -3.37
CA PHE A 337 27.53 32.37 -1.95
C PHE A 337 26.20 32.18 -1.20
N CYS A 338 25.41 31.15 -1.61
CA CYS A 338 24.17 30.83 -0.95
C CYS A 338 24.40 30.54 0.56
N LYS A 339 23.30 30.61 1.35
CA LYS A 339 23.40 30.40 2.80
C LYS A 339 24.07 29.04 3.16
N GLN A 340 23.80 27.99 2.42
CA GLN A 340 24.37 26.67 2.67
C GLN A 340 25.88 26.63 2.36
N TYR A 341 26.32 27.32 1.28
CA TYR A 341 27.73 27.51 1.01
C TYR A 341 28.47 28.21 2.16
N GLU A 342 27.88 29.31 2.68
CA GLU A 342 28.48 30.05 3.80
C GLU A 342 28.63 29.20 5.05
N ILE A 343 27.69 28.30 5.33
CA ILE A 343 27.77 27.34 6.44
C ILE A 343 28.86 26.30 6.17
N PHE A 344 28.98 25.80 4.97
CA PHE A 344 29.82 24.65 4.65
C PHE A 344 31.28 25.00 4.29
N LYS A 345 31.56 26.22 3.83
CA LYS A 345 32.89 26.60 3.39
C LYS A 345 33.96 26.45 4.49
N ASN A 346 33.58 26.57 5.77
CA ASN A 346 34.46 26.52 6.93
C ASN A 346 34.15 25.36 7.89
N THR A 347 33.47 24.31 7.44
CA THR A 347 33.26 23.11 8.28
C THR A 347 34.58 22.48 8.69
N PRO A 348 34.65 21.85 9.89
CA PRO A 348 35.86 21.16 10.36
C PRO A 348 36.18 19.91 9.49
N ASP A 349 37.18 19.12 9.91
CA ASP A 349 37.51 17.87 9.23
C ASP A 349 36.34 16.90 9.22
N GLY A 350 35.99 16.38 8.03
CA GLY A 350 34.84 15.52 7.85
C GLY A 350 34.57 15.19 6.37
N VAL A 351 33.36 14.73 6.11
CA VAL A 351 32.92 14.33 4.79
C VAL A 351 31.57 14.96 4.46
N PHE A 352 31.44 15.47 3.26
CA PHE A 352 30.15 15.85 2.69
C PHE A 352 29.48 14.61 2.11
N VAL A 353 28.22 14.42 2.48
CA VAL A 353 27.42 13.28 2.10
C VAL A 353 26.21 13.72 1.27
N ASP A 354 25.71 12.82 0.46
CA ASP A 354 24.47 12.98 -0.29
C ASP A 354 23.30 13.21 0.68
N LYS A 355 22.57 14.29 0.49
CA LYS A 355 21.50 14.72 1.41
C LYS A 355 20.36 13.72 1.54
N LEU A 356 20.08 12.92 0.50
CA LEU A 356 18.98 11.94 0.49
C LEU A 356 19.45 10.55 0.91
N SER A 357 20.57 10.09 0.36
CA SER A 357 21.06 8.73 0.60
C SER A 357 22.03 8.60 1.77
N GLY A 358 22.63 9.71 2.22
CA GLY A 358 23.67 9.71 3.23
C GLY A 358 25.02 9.14 2.74
N ALA A 359 25.15 8.83 1.45
CA ALA A 359 26.41 8.30 0.91
C ALA A 359 27.52 9.34 0.91
N PRO A 360 28.77 8.98 1.31
CA PRO A 360 29.89 9.90 1.30
C PRO A 360 30.27 10.29 -0.14
N LEU A 361 30.48 11.61 -0.37
CA LEU A 361 30.74 12.16 -1.71
C LEU A 361 32.09 12.90 -1.79
N PHE A 362 32.36 13.80 -0.85
CA PHE A 362 33.55 14.66 -0.88
C PHE A 362 34.18 14.77 0.50
N ASP A 363 35.52 14.67 0.58
CA ASP A 363 36.28 14.84 1.82
C ASP A 363 36.71 16.31 1.98
N THR A 364 36.66 16.86 3.18
CA THR A 364 37.11 18.22 3.47
C THR A 364 38.59 18.42 3.20
N ARG A 365 39.40 17.37 3.18
CA ARG A 365 40.82 17.40 2.86
C ARG A 365 41.12 17.73 1.38
N ASP A 366 40.15 17.48 0.51
CA ASP A 366 40.23 17.80 -0.92
C ASP A 366 39.54 19.14 -1.25
N ARG A 367 38.98 19.83 -0.23
CA ARG A 367 38.31 21.12 -0.41
C ARG A 367 39.30 22.28 -0.53
N PHE A 368 39.02 23.21 -1.43
CA PHE A 368 39.75 24.45 -1.58
C PHE A 368 38.83 25.63 -1.89
N ASP A 369 39.29 26.84 -1.63
CA ASP A 369 38.57 28.06 -2.03
C ASP A 369 38.89 28.42 -3.47
N SER A 370 37.93 28.29 -4.36
CA SER A 370 38.05 28.66 -5.78
C SER A 370 37.64 30.09 -6.08
N GLY A 371 37.11 30.84 -5.09
CA GLY A 371 36.55 32.17 -5.26
C GLY A 371 35.26 32.24 -6.12
N THR A 372 34.71 31.09 -6.53
CA THR A 372 33.56 31.03 -7.43
C THR A 372 32.22 31.20 -6.73
N GLY A 373 32.18 30.98 -5.39
CA GLY A 373 30.97 31.02 -4.58
C GLY A 373 30.19 29.69 -4.49
N TRP A 374 30.82 28.60 -4.96
CA TRP A 374 30.37 27.22 -4.77
C TRP A 374 31.44 26.38 -4.07
N LEU A 375 31.02 25.29 -3.40
CA LEU A 375 31.98 24.36 -2.81
C LEU A 375 32.86 23.75 -3.91
N SER A 376 34.17 23.73 -3.70
CA SER A 376 35.10 23.23 -4.66
C SER A 376 36.05 22.18 -4.06
N PHE A 377 36.20 21.05 -4.77
CA PHE A 377 37.01 19.92 -4.35
C PHE A 377 37.93 19.50 -5.49
N THR A 378 39.11 18.98 -5.15
CA THR A 378 40.09 18.42 -6.13
C THR A 378 39.79 16.94 -6.41
N ASN A 379 39.01 16.27 -5.58
CA ASN A 379 38.76 14.83 -5.72
C ASN A 379 37.34 14.47 -5.17
N THR A 380 36.89 13.26 -5.48
CA THR A 380 35.67 12.65 -4.94
C THR A 380 36.01 11.44 -4.08
N VAL A 381 35.13 11.04 -3.19
CA VAL A 381 35.22 9.71 -2.57
C VAL A 381 35.18 8.66 -3.69
N LYS A 382 36.01 7.63 -3.56
CA LYS A 382 36.12 6.57 -4.59
C LYS A 382 34.74 5.98 -4.93
N ASP A 383 34.43 5.91 -6.22
CA ASP A 383 33.18 5.34 -6.76
C ASP A 383 31.88 6.02 -6.28
N ALA A 384 31.95 7.24 -5.76
CA ALA A 384 30.80 7.94 -5.17
C ALA A 384 29.95 8.68 -6.20
N VAL A 385 30.51 9.06 -7.34
CA VAL A 385 29.84 9.89 -8.34
C VAL A 385 29.81 9.24 -9.73
N ILE A 386 28.92 9.74 -10.57
CA ILE A 386 28.79 9.44 -12.00
C ILE A 386 29.04 10.74 -12.76
N GLU A 387 29.88 10.67 -13.77
CA GLU A 387 30.13 11.75 -14.71
C GLU A 387 29.27 11.59 -15.97
N LYS A 388 28.62 12.67 -16.41
CA LYS A 388 27.72 12.68 -17.58
C LYS A 388 27.99 13.93 -18.41
N ALA A 389 28.11 13.77 -19.73
CA ALA A 389 28.23 14.93 -20.62
C ALA A 389 26.97 15.82 -20.53
N ASP A 390 27.16 17.14 -20.33
CA ASP A 390 26.14 18.15 -20.32
C ASP A 390 26.40 19.20 -21.40
N ASN A 391 25.64 19.15 -22.48
CA ASN A 391 25.74 20.04 -23.63
C ASN A 391 24.64 21.12 -23.67
N ARG A 392 24.01 21.40 -22.57
CA ARG A 392 22.92 22.38 -22.49
C ARG A 392 23.44 23.81 -22.57
N TYR A 393 22.57 24.70 -23.02
CA TYR A 393 22.85 26.13 -23.16
C TYR A 393 24.06 26.47 -24.06
N GLY A 394 24.40 25.57 -24.99
CA GLY A 394 25.55 25.77 -25.89
C GLY A 394 26.94 25.60 -25.23
N MET A 395 26.97 25.10 -23.98
CA MET A 395 28.19 24.82 -23.23
C MET A 395 28.51 23.32 -23.29
N GLN A 396 29.81 22.98 -23.31
CA GLN A 396 30.27 21.61 -23.12
C GLN A 396 30.80 21.48 -21.69
N ARG A 397 30.07 20.75 -20.85
CA ARG A 397 30.42 20.52 -19.43
C ARG A 397 30.34 19.05 -19.12
N VAL A 398 30.86 18.67 -17.96
CA VAL A 398 30.67 17.34 -17.38
C VAL A 398 29.89 17.50 -16.10
N GLU A 399 28.65 17.00 -16.11
CA GLU A 399 27.77 16.94 -14.96
C GLU A 399 28.23 15.87 -13.98
N ILE A 400 28.14 16.18 -12.69
CA ILE A 400 28.41 15.24 -11.59
C ILE A 400 27.11 14.88 -10.89
N ARG A 401 26.82 13.57 -10.82
CA ARG A 401 25.66 13.03 -10.10
C ARG A 401 26.11 12.07 -9.00
N SER A 402 25.34 12.02 -7.91
CA SER A 402 25.52 10.97 -6.90
C SER A 402 25.28 9.60 -7.49
N LYS A 403 26.21 8.66 -7.30
CA LYS A 403 26.03 7.27 -7.75
C LYS A 403 24.97 6.54 -6.93
N SER A 404 24.78 6.92 -5.67
CA SER A 404 23.81 6.31 -4.76
C SER A 404 22.38 6.72 -5.06
N SER A 405 22.09 8.02 -5.14
CA SER A 405 20.72 8.54 -5.30
C SER A 405 20.39 8.98 -6.72
N GLY A 406 21.39 9.22 -7.57
CA GLY A 406 21.21 9.78 -8.91
C GLY A 406 20.99 11.29 -8.94
N ILE A 407 20.96 12.00 -7.79
CA ILE A 407 20.73 13.45 -7.77
C ILE A 407 21.87 14.23 -8.42
N HIS A 408 21.53 15.37 -9.02
CA HIS A 408 22.49 16.32 -9.56
C HIS A 408 23.30 16.96 -8.44
N LEU A 409 24.62 16.99 -8.54
CA LEU A 409 25.52 17.58 -7.55
C LEU A 409 26.17 18.87 -8.05
N GLY A 410 26.48 18.97 -9.33
CA GLY A 410 27.20 20.06 -9.93
C GLY A 410 27.96 19.66 -11.18
N HIS A 411 29.12 20.25 -11.41
CA HIS A 411 29.95 20.00 -12.59
C HIS A 411 31.42 19.87 -12.23
N VAL A 412 32.19 19.20 -13.08
CA VAL A 412 33.67 19.16 -12.99
C VAL A 412 34.30 19.96 -14.14
N PHE A 413 35.37 20.69 -13.80
CA PHE A 413 36.14 21.55 -14.72
C PHE A 413 37.63 21.20 -14.64
N PRO A 414 38.43 21.42 -15.73
CA PRO A 414 39.87 21.13 -15.77
C PRO A 414 40.72 22.27 -15.21
N ASP A 415 40.18 23.20 -14.45
CA ASP A 415 40.79 24.43 -13.97
C ASP A 415 41.05 24.45 -12.45
N GLY A 416 41.22 23.29 -11.84
CA GLY A 416 41.56 23.17 -10.42
C GLY A 416 43.05 23.45 -10.14
N PRO A 417 43.45 23.54 -8.84
CA PRO A 417 44.82 23.83 -8.44
C PRO A 417 45.77 22.72 -8.85
N ASN A 418 47.01 23.11 -9.21
CA ASN A 418 48.10 22.18 -9.59
C ASN A 418 47.73 21.21 -10.72
N GLY A 419 46.84 21.61 -11.64
CA GLY A 419 46.42 20.76 -12.76
C GLY A 419 45.40 19.68 -12.38
N MET A 420 44.92 19.70 -11.17
CA MET A 420 43.83 18.80 -10.71
C MET A 420 42.46 19.27 -11.26
N PRO A 421 41.45 18.39 -11.31
CA PRO A 421 40.11 18.82 -11.63
C PRO A 421 39.50 19.69 -10.50
N ARG A 422 38.55 20.54 -10.86
CA ARG A 422 37.73 21.27 -9.91
C ARG A 422 36.29 20.76 -9.97
N TYR A 423 35.88 20.02 -8.94
CA TYR A 423 34.48 19.62 -8.72
C TYR A 423 33.76 20.81 -8.09
N CYS A 424 32.92 21.49 -8.87
CA CYS A 424 32.11 22.64 -8.45
C CYS A 424 30.72 22.16 -8.05
N ILE A 425 30.43 22.16 -6.75
CA ILE A 425 29.34 21.39 -6.16
C ILE A 425 28.33 22.30 -5.46
N ASN A 426 27.04 22.04 -5.71
CA ASN A 426 25.94 22.69 -5.06
C ASN A 426 25.87 22.28 -3.57
N ALA A 427 25.79 23.25 -2.68
CA ALA A 427 25.81 23.02 -1.24
C ALA A 427 24.45 22.53 -0.72
N THR A 428 23.34 22.92 -1.35
CA THR A 428 21.99 22.62 -0.89
C THR A 428 21.62 21.13 -0.97
N VAL A 429 22.31 20.36 -1.81
CA VAL A 429 22.11 18.91 -1.99
C VAL A 429 23.05 18.04 -1.16
N LEU A 430 23.84 18.67 -0.27
CA LEU A 430 24.77 18.01 0.63
C LEU A 430 24.32 18.12 2.08
N ASP A 431 24.77 17.16 2.89
CA ASP A 431 24.89 17.27 4.34
C ASP A 431 26.34 17.08 4.76
N PHE A 432 26.71 17.50 5.97
CA PHE A 432 28.07 17.40 6.48
C PHE A 432 28.13 16.46 7.68
N VAL A 433 29.07 15.52 7.67
CA VAL A 433 29.34 14.59 8.77
C VAL A 433 30.76 14.80 9.28
N PRO A 434 30.96 15.24 10.52
CA PRO A 434 32.27 15.34 11.15
C PRO A 434 32.99 13.99 11.16
N ARG A 435 34.32 13.98 10.95
CA ARG A 435 35.10 12.73 10.91
C ARG A 435 34.97 11.91 12.18
N THR A 436 34.80 12.55 13.33
CA THR A 436 34.59 11.88 14.63
C THR A 436 33.28 11.08 14.68
N GLN A 437 32.35 11.33 13.78
CA GLN A 437 31.05 10.63 13.69
C GLN A 437 30.99 9.60 12.56
N LEU A 438 32.04 9.51 11.73
CA LEU A 438 32.17 8.47 10.71
C LEU A 438 32.49 7.14 11.41
N LYS A 439 31.61 6.14 11.26
CA LYS A 439 31.79 4.79 11.79
C LYS A 439 32.58 3.91 10.82
#